data_a640f24523e5e40ed8d46dc3989a4479
#
_entry.id   a640f24523e5e40ed8d46dc3989a4479
#
_cell.length_a   1.000
_cell.length_b   1.000
_cell.length_c   1.000
_cell.angle_alpha   90.00
_cell.angle_beta   90.00
_cell.angle_gamma   90.00
#
_symmetry.space_group_name_H-M   'P 1'
#
loop_
_entity.id
_entity.type
_entity.pdbx_description
1 polymer ?
#
loop_
_entity_poly.entity_id
_entity_poly.type
_entity_poly.pdbx_seq_one_letter_code
_entity_poly.pdbx_strand_id
1 'polypeptide(L)'
;MNIREQIEEREALLLSPYAAKSRDAIRDTEEAPDPLRTAFQRDRDRIIHSKCFRRLKHKTQVYIAPGDHYRTRMTHTLEVGQIGRTVARALRLNEDLVEAIAMGHDVGHTPFGHVGEYALRDMVGHFNHNEQSLRMVEVLEKHGDHQGLNLTTAVRDGILGHTGAHIPVTLEGQIIRIVDRIAYLCHDFDDAQRAGMLTAEELPFEVREHFGMTPSSMITAMVEDMVRESLDKPVISMSADVEMTMNLFRQFMFKNVYLAPALIPDRKKASHVVKNLFTHFMEYPDDMEGCETGKEFYSTRDIVDYVAGLTDQYAIKLFKQYYIPNITL
;
A
#
# COMPACT_ATOMS: atom_id res chain seq x y z
N MET A 1 18.36 10.67 -30.76
CA MET A 1 17.23 10.36 -29.86
C MET A 1 17.51 9.01 -29.22
N ASN A 2 17.61 8.96 -27.92
CA ASN A 2 17.78 7.70 -27.15
C ASN A 2 16.40 7.02 -26.92
N ILE A 3 16.38 5.84 -26.29
CA ILE A 3 15.14 5.07 -26.08
C ILE A 3 14.17 5.82 -25.17
N ARG A 4 14.65 6.43 -24.09
CA ARG A 4 13.83 7.26 -23.19
C ARG A 4 13.13 8.38 -23.95
N GLU A 5 13.85 9.14 -24.78
CA GLU A 5 13.30 10.24 -25.57
C GLU A 5 12.21 9.74 -26.55
N GLN A 6 12.40 8.57 -27.15
CA GLN A 6 11.39 7.96 -28.01
C GLN A 6 10.12 7.57 -27.23
N ILE A 7 10.25 7.09 -25.98
CA ILE A 7 9.09 6.78 -25.14
C ILE A 7 8.36 8.08 -24.78
N GLU A 8 9.08 9.12 -24.35
CA GLU A 8 8.50 10.42 -23.98
C GLU A 8 7.78 11.10 -25.17
N GLU A 9 8.27 10.93 -26.39
CA GLU A 9 7.56 11.40 -27.59
C GLU A 9 6.27 10.60 -27.84
N ARG A 10 6.30 9.28 -27.65
CA ARG A 10 5.09 8.45 -27.76
C ARG A 10 4.06 8.83 -26.69
N GLU A 11 4.50 9.10 -25.46
CA GLU A 11 3.62 9.62 -24.40
C GLU A 11 2.95 10.93 -24.85
N ALA A 12 3.70 11.86 -25.42
CA ALA A 12 3.16 13.14 -25.87
C ALA A 12 2.10 13.00 -26.99
N LEU A 13 2.24 11.97 -27.84
CA LEU A 13 1.34 11.73 -28.96
C LEU A 13 0.11 10.91 -28.59
N LEU A 14 0.24 9.91 -27.69
CA LEU A 14 -0.76 8.88 -27.47
C LEU A 14 -1.55 9.06 -26.17
N LEU A 15 -0.92 9.64 -25.16
CA LEU A 15 -1.60 9.81 -23.87
C LEU A 15 -2.60 10.97 -23.90
N SER A 16 -3.63 10.84 -23.05
CA SER A 16 -4.62 11.89 -22.82
C SER A 16 -3.94 13.23 -22.48
N PRO A 17 -4.53 14.38 -22.84
CA PRO A 17 -4.03 15.69 -22.40
C PRO A 17 -4.03 15.84 -20.88
N TYR A 18 -4.81 15.04 -20.14
CA TYR A 18 -4.86 15.03 -18.68
C TYR A 18 -3.83 14.11 -18.02
N ALA A 19 -3.13 13.28 -18.81
CA ALA A 19 -2.13 12.36 -18.29
C ALA A 19 -0.85 13.08 -17.86
N ALA A 20 -0.25 12.64 -16.75
CA ALA A 20 1.10 13.03 -16.38
C ALA A 20 2.11 12.53 -17.43
N LYS A 21 3.01 13.39 -17.87
CA LYS A 21 4.04 13.05 -18.86
C LYS A 21 5.37 12.84 -18.15
N SER A 22 6.08 11.78 -18.50
CA SER A 22 7.37 11.45 -17.88
C SER A 22 8.44 12.54 -18.07
N ARG A 23 8.37 13.28 -19.22
CA ARG A 23 9.28 14.39 -19.50
C ARG A 23 9.15 15.57 -18.54
N ASP A 24 7.97 15.75 -17.96
CA ASP A 24 7.63 16.87 -17.06
C ASP A 24 7.81 16.49 -15.58
N ALA A 25 8.33 15.29 -15.32
CA ALA A 25 8.52 14.78 -13.96
C ALA A 25 9.60 15.55 -13.20
N ILE A 26 9.28 15.97 -11.98
CA ILE A 26 10.16 16.76 -11.10
C ILE A 26 10.65 15.90 -9.93
N ARG A 27 11.95 16.04 -9.59
CA ARG A 27 12.60 15.47 -8.41
C ARG A 27 13.18 16.58 -7.54
N ASP A 28 13.30 16.32 -6.24
CA ASP A 28 13.92 17.28 -5.32
C ASP A 28 15.44 17.41 -5.58
N THR A 29 16.11 16.30 -5.87
CA THR A 29 17.52 16.30 -6.27
C THR A 29 17.63 16.01 -7.76
N GLU A 30 18.24 16.93 -8.50
CA GLU A 30 18.49 16.77 -9.93
C GLU A 30 19.46 15.60 -10.19
N GLU A 31 19.14 14.79 -11.18
CA GLU A 31 19.93 13.64 -11.59
C GLU A 31 20.06 13.58 -13.10
N ALA A 32 21.17 13.03 -13.58
CA ALA A 32 21.32 12.76 -15.01
C ALA A 32 20.19 11.83 -15.52
N PRO A 33 19.56 12.16 -16.63
CA PRO A 33 18.51 11.31 -17.20
C PRO A 33 19.08 9.96 -17.66
N ASP A 34 18.30 8.91 -17.46
CA ASP A 34 18.64 7.55 -17.91
C ASP A 34 18.42 7.46 -19.45
N PRO A 35 19.31 6.81 -20.23
CA PRO A 35 19.15 6.72 -21.68
C PRO A 35 18.04 5.75 -22.12
N LEU A 36 17.57 4.86 -21.24
CA LEU A 36 16.61 3.81 -21.56
C LEU A 36 15.25 4.03 -20.90
N ARG A 37 15.24 4.45 -19.62
CA ARG A 37 14.07 4.50 -18.76
C ARG A 37 13.57 5.92 -18.55
N THR A 38 12.25 6.10 -18.59
CA THR A 38 11.59 7.35 -18.19
C THR A 38 11.72 7.59 -16.68
N ALA A 39 11.35 8.79 -16.24
CA ALA A 39 11.41 9.16 -14.83
C ALA A 39 10.56 8.23 -13.95
N PHE A 40 9.32 7.90 -14.38
CA PHE A 40 8.41 7.04 -13.62
C PHE A 40 8.86 5.58 -13.62
N GLN A 41 9.45 5.08 -14.70
CA GLN A 41 10.06 3.75 -14.73
C GLN A 41 11.22 3.64 -13.74
N ARG A 42 12.06 4.67 -13.62
CA ARG A 42 13.13 4.70 -12.62
C ARG A 42 12.57 4.69 -11.20
N ASP A 43 11.48 5.40 -10.93
CA ASP A 43 10.84 5.43 -9.61
C ASP A 43 10.30 4.06 -9.22
N ARG A 44 9.56 3.42 -10.12
CA ARG A 44 9.08 2.06 -9.93
C ARG A 44 10.24 1.11 -9.60
N ASP A 45 11.30 1.14 -10.38
CA ASP A 45 12.46 0.26 -10.19
C ASP A 45 13.13 0.51 -8.83
N ARG A 46 13.29 1.77 -8.41
CA ARG A 46 13.83 2.12 -7.08
C ARG A 46 12.99 1.55 -5.95
N ILE A 47 11.67 1.66 -6.06
CA ILE A 47 10.75 1.12 -5.06
C ILE A 47 10.87 -0.40 -5.00
N ILE A 48 10.79 -1.10 -6.14
CA ILE A 48 10.85 -2.57 -6.21
C ILE A 48 12.16 -3.10 -5.63
N HIS A 49 13.28 -2.40 -5.87
CA HIS A 49 14.60 -2.80 -5.36
C HIS A 49 14.86 -2.37 -3.91
N SER A 50 13.97 -1.62 -3.27
CA SER A 50 14.10 -1.18 -1.88
C SER A 50 13.93 -2.33 -0.87
N LYS A 51 14.41 -2.11 0.36
CA LYS A 51 14.20 -3.07 1.45
C LYS A 51 12.74 -3.06 1.93
N CYS A 52 12.11 -1.89 2.00
CA CYS A 52 10.72 -1.75 2.44
C CYS A 52 9.76 -2.52 1.52
N PHE A 53 9.92 -2.48 0.21
CA PHE A 53 9.12 -3.26 -0.72
C PHE A 53 9.30 -4.77 -0.48
N ARG A 54 10.54 -5.26 -0.33
CA ARG A 54 10.79 -6.69 -0.06
C ARG A 54 10.16 -7.19 1.25
N ARG A 55 10.01 -6.31 2.25
CA ARG A 55 9.37 -6.65 3.53
C ARG A 55 7.87 -6.93 3.39
N LEU A 56 7.19 -6.37 2.37
CA LEU A 56 5.75 -6.58 2.12
C LEU A 56 5.37 -8.05 1.97
N LYS A 57 6.29 -8.91 1.50
CA LYS A 57 6.04 -10.37 1.39
C LYS A 57 5.78 -11.05 2.74
N HIS A 58 6.18 -10.42 3.85
CA HIS A 58 6.07 -10.94 5.21
C HIS A 58 5.24 -10.01 6.11
N LYS A 59 4.36 -9.22 5.53
CA LYS A 59 3.37 -8.38 6.24
C LYS A 59 1.97 -8.85 5.90
N THR A 60 1.16 -9.03 6.94
CA THR A 60 -0.25 -9.42 6.85
C THR A 60 -1.07 -8.41 6.05
N GLN A 61 -1.97 -8.92 5.19
CA GLN A 61 -3.05 -8.13 4.61
C GLN A 61 -4.23 -8.07 5.59
N VAL A 62 -4.91 -9.17 5.86
CA VAL A 62 -6.06 -9.27 6.79
C VAL A 62 -5.86 -10.36 7.85
N TYR A 63 -5.45 -11.56 7.43
CA TYR A 63 -5.36 -12.74 8.29
C TYR A 63 -3.95 -12.92 8.83
N ILE A 64 -3.81 -12.93 10.16
CA ILE A 64 -2.51 -13.09 10.83
C ILE A 64 -2.08 -14.56 10.75
N ALA A 65 -0.88 -14.80 10.20
CA ALA A 65 -0.30 -16.13 10.00
C ALA A 65 -1.20 -17.14 9.25
N PRO A 66 -1.78 -16.75 8.11
CA PRO A 66 -2.55 -17.65 7.27
C PRO A 66 -1.64 -18.67 6.59
N GLY A 67 -2.24 -19.71 5.96
CA GLY A 67 -1.50 -20.63 5.08
C GLY A 67 -1.04 -19.97 3.78
N ASP A 68 -0.31 -20.71 2.94
CA ASP A 68 0.37 -20.21 1.74
C ASP A 68 -0.55 -19.58 0.66
N HIS A 69 -1.86 -19.82 0.73
CA HIS A 69 -2.83 -19.37 -0.26
C HIS A 69 -3.49 -18.02 0.04
N TYR A 70 -3.17 -17.40 1.18
CA TYR A 70 -3.70 -16.10 1.53
C TYR A 70 -2.79 -14.98 1.06
N ARG A 71 -3.38 -13.82 0.82
CA ARG A 71 -2.65 -12.64 0.33
C ARG A 71 -1.74 -12.04 1.39
N THR A 72 -0.56 -11.67 0.96
CA THR A 72 0.34 -10.76 1.68
C THR A 72 0.22 -9.35 1.09
N ARG A 73 0.78 -8.35 1.77
CA ARG A 73 0.79 -6.99 1.21
C ARG A 73 1.51 -6.90 -0.13
N MET A 74 2.51 -7.73 -0.37
CA MET A 74 3.20 -7.75 -1.67
C MET A 74 2.27 -8.22 -2.79
N THR A 75 1.50 -9.29 -2.59
CA THR A 75 0.57 -9.77 -3.62
C THR A 75 -0.55 -8.78 -3.85
N HIS A 76 -1.12 -8.18 -2.79
CA HIS A 76 -2.08 -7.08 -2.89
C HIS A 76 -1.52 -5.91 -3.70
N THR A 77 -0.30 -5.45 -3.41
CA THR A 77 0.37 -4.35 -4.13
C THR A 77 0.50 -4.64 -5.63
N LEU A 78 0.85 -5.88 -6.00
CA LEU A 78 0.93 -6.31 -7.40
C LEU A 78 -0.45 -6.33 -8.07
N GLU A 79 -1.48 -6.81 -7.37
CA GLU A 79 -2.86 -6.84 -7.85
C GLU A 79 -3.43 -5.41 -8.05
N VAL A 80 -3.17 -4.48 -7.12
CA VAL A 80 -3.50 -3.05 -7.27
C VAL A 80 -2.81 -2.46 -8.52
N GLY A 81 -1.52 -2.74 -8.69
CA GLY A 81 -0.76 -2.28 -9.86
C GLY A 81 -1.33 -2.83 -11.18
N GLN A 82 -1.71 -4.11 -11.22
CA GLN A 82 -2.30 -4.74 -12.40
C GLN A 82 -3.65 -4.10 -12.76
N ILE A 83 -4.56 -3.93 -11.79
CA ILE A 83 -5.88 -3.31 -12.01
C ILE A 83 -5.70 -1.84 -12.43
N GLY A 84 -4.87 -1.09 -11.70
CA GLY A 84 -4.61 0.32 -11.98
C GLY A 84 -4.07 0.57 -13.39
N ARG A 85 -3.13 -0.25 -13.84
CA ARG A 85 -2.60 -0.18 -15.22
C ARG A 85 -3.67 -0.48 -16.28
N THR A 86 -4.59 -1.40 -16.00
CA THR A 86 -5.72 -1.66 -16.90
C THR A 86 -6.59 -0.42 -17.07
N VAL A 87 -6.91 0.28 -15.99
CA VAL A 87 -7.65 1.55 -16.00
C VAL A 87 -6.85 2.64 -16.72
N ALA A 88 -5.57 2.82 -16.37
CA ALA A 88 -4.72 3.83 -16.99
C ALA A 88 -4.64 3.65 -18.50
N ARG A 89 -4.47 2.42 -18.98
CA ARG A 89 -4.47 2.10 -20.41
C ARG A 89 -5.79 2.45 -21.10
N ALA A 90 -6.92 2.10 -20.49
CA ALA A 90 -8.25 2.40 -21.02
C ALA A 90 -8.50 3.91 -21.13
N LEU A 91 -8.00 4.70 -20.18
CA LEU A 91 -8.13 6.16 -20.11
C LEU A 91 -7.00 6.91 -20.85
N ARG A 92 -6.04 6.19 -21.43
CA ARG A 92 -4.82 6.76 -22.06
C ARG A 92 -4.01 7.62 -21.08
N LEU A 93 -3.93 7.19 -19.81
CA LEU A 93 -3.10 7.78 -18.75
C LEU A 93 -1.75 7.06 -18.67
N ASN A 94 -0.83 7.58 -17.85
CA ASN A 94 0.53 7.03 -17.73
C ASN A 94 0.58 5.78 -16.88
N GLU A 95 0.71 4.61 -17.53
CA GLU A 95 0.77 3.30 -16.85
C GLU A 95 1.99 3.18 -15.94
N ASP A 96 3.15 3.75 -16.32
CA ASP A 96 4.39 3.69 -15.53
C ASP A 96 4.24 4.47 -14.20
N LEU A 97 3.54 5.62 -14.23
CA LEU A 97 3.25 6.38 -13.02
C LEU A 97 2.28 5.63 -12.09
N VAL A 98 1.21 5.06 -12.65
CA VAL A 98 0.27 4.23 -11.88
C VAL A 98 0.98 3.07 -11.22
N GLU A 99 1.84 2.35 -11.95
CA GLU A 99 2.60 1.21 -11.42
C GLU A 99 3.57 1.66 -10.32
N ALA A 100 4.28 2.77 -10.50
CA ALA A 100 5.21 3.29 -9.49
C ALA A 100 4.49 3.66 -8.18
N ILE A 101 3.33 4.34 -8.27
CA ILE A 101 2.51 4.66 -7.09
C ILE A 101 2.01 3.39 -6.42
N ALA A 102 1.48 2.43 -7.21
CA ALA A 102 1.00 1.15 -6.67
C ALA A 102 2.09 0.41 -5.91
N MET A 103 3.32 0.31 -6.46
CA MET A 103 4.43 -0.37 -5.77
C MET A 103 4.82 0.33 -4.46
N GLY A 104 4.60 1.64 -4.35
CA GLY A 104 5.01 2.42 -3.17
C GLY A 104 3.93 2.65 -2.11
N HIS A 105 2.64 2.47 -2.43
CA HIS A 105 1.55 2.94 -1.56
C HIS A 105 1.55 2.31 -0.16
N ASP A 106 1.90 1.04 -0.04
CA ASP A 106 1.77 0.23 1.18
C ASP A 106 3.10 -0.06 1.91
N VAL A 107 4.24 0.48 1.43
CA VAL A 107 5.57 0.16 1.98
C VAL A 107 5.77 0.59 3.45
N GLY A 108 4.96 1.53 3.93
CA GLY A 108 4.97 2.03 5.31
C GLY A 108 4.06 1.29 6.28
N HIS A 109 3.35 0.26 5.84
CA HIS A 109 2.52 -0.53 6.76
C HIS A 109 3.33 -1.19 7.86
N THR A 110 2.71 -1.24 9.04
CA THR A 110 3.24 -1.89 10.24
C THR A 110 3.19 -3.42 10.13
N PRO A 111 3.92 -4.18 10.98
CA PRO A 111 3.63 -5.58 11.20
C PRO A 111 2.16 -5.76 11.62
N PHE A 112 1.54 -6.84 11.16
CA PHE A 112 0.11 -7.17 11.38
C PHE A 112 -0.87 -6.16 10.77
N GLY A 113 -0.45 -5.39 9.76
CA GLY A 113 -1.29 -4.48 9.00
C GLY A 113 -1.96 -3.41 9.86
N HIS A 114 -3.26 -3.19 9.69
CA HIS A 114 -4.00 -2.18 10.44
C HIS A 114 -4.02 -2.41 11.97
N VAL A 115 -3.83 -3.65 12.43
CA VAL A 115 -3.75 -3.92 13.88
C VAL A 115 -2.53 -3.25 14.49
N GLY A 116 -1.38 -3.36 13.82
CA GLY A 116 -0.16 -2.67 14.25
C GLY A 116 -0.25 -1.15 14.09
N GLU A 117 -0.91 -0.66 13.04
CA GLU A 117 -1.18 0.76 12.83
C GLU A 117 -1.99 1.35 14.00
N TYR A 118 -3.09 0.71 14.38
CA TYR A 118 -3.88 1.14 15.54
C TYR A 118 -3.07 1.04 16.84
N ALA A 119 -2.27 0.00 17.01
CA ALA A 119 -1.43 -0.15 18.20
C ALA A 119 -0.42 0.98 18.33
N LEU A 120 0.27 1.36 17.24
CA LEU A 120 1.19 2.50 17.26
C LEU A 120 0.45 3.82 17.46
N ARG A 121 -0.69 4.02 16.79
CA ARG A 121 -1.51 5.23 16.98
C ARG A 121 -1.94 5.42 18.43
N ASP A 122 -2.32 4.34 19.11
CA ASP A 122 -2.65 4.37 20.55
C ASP A 122 -1.46 4.80 21.42
N MET A 123 -0.22 4.43 21.03
CA MET A 123 0.98 4.76 21.80
C MET A 123 1.47 6.19 21.58
N VAL A 124 1.35 6.72 20.35
CA VAL A 124 1.97 8.01 19.98
C VAL A 124 0.96 9.10 19.57
N GLY A 125 -0.34 8.80 19.60
CA GLY A 125 -1.43 9.72 19.28
C GLY A 125 -1.72 9.85 17.79
N HIS A 126 -0.73 9.78 16.91
CA HIS A 126 -0.90 9.89 15.46
C HIS A 126 0.02 8.93 14.72
N PHE A 127 -0.56 8.11 13.85
CA PHE A 127 0.16 7.25 12.91
C PHE A 127 -0.77 6.85 11.77
N ASN A 128 -0.34 7.06 10.53
CA ASN A 128 -1.03 6.62 9.32
C ASN A 128 -0.03 5.95 8.38
N HIS A 129 -0.40 4.81 7.81
CA HIS A 129 0.51 4.03 6.96
C HIS A 129 0.89 4.76 5.66
N ASN A 130 0.02 5.60 5.09
CA ASN A 130 0.33 6.39 3.89
C ASN A 130 1.40 7.47 4.16
N GLU A 131 1.33 8.16 5.30
CA GLU A 131 2.37 9.09 5.74
C GLU A 131 3.69 8.35 6.03
N GLN A 132 3.59 7.17 6.61
CA GLN A 132 4.74 6.30 6.83
C GLN A 132 5.31 5.77 5.51
N SER A 133 4.47 5.45 4.51
CA SER A 133 4.93 5.03 3.18
C SER A 133 5.74 6.13 2.50
N LEU A 134 5.23 7.37 2.55
CA LEU A 134 5.98 8.53 2.06
C LEU A 134 7.31 8.68 2.79
N ARG A 135 7.31 8.61 4.13
CA ARG A 135 8.52 8.72 4.94
C ARG A 135 9.54 7.59 4.65
N MET A 136 9.05 6.36 4.40
CA MET A 136 9.93 5.25 4.00
C MET A 136 10.73 5.60 2.75
N VAL A 137 10.08 6.12 1.72
CA VAL A 137 10.72 6.41 0.42
C VAL A 137 11.49 7.72 0.40
N GLU A 138 11.15 8.69 1.25
CA GLU A 138 11.84 10.00 1.31
C GLU A 138 13.00 10.03 2.29
N VAL A 139 12.95 9.24 3.38
CA VAL A 139 13.87 9.42 4.51
C VAL A 139 14.57 8.12 4.91
N LEU A 140 13.85 7.00 4.99
CA LEU A 140 14.36 5.79 5.66
C LEU A 140 15.09 4.83 4.71
N GLU A 141 14.69 4.75 3.47
CA GLU A 141 15.42 4.00 2.44
C GLU A 141 16.62 4.82 1.95
N LYS A 142 17.57 4.14 1.30
CA LYS A 142 18.75 4.78 0.70
C LYS A 142 18.86 4.39 -0.77
N HIS A 143 19.30 5.33 -1.59
CA HIS A 143 19.66 5.10 -2.99
C HIS A 143 21.09 5.58 -3.24
N GLY A 144 22.02 4.63 -3.39
CA GLY A 144 23.45 4.95 -3.35
C GLY A 144 23.83 5.59 -2.02
N ASP A 145 24.49 6.75 -2.07
CA ASP A 145 24.88 7.54 -0.90
C ASP A 145 23.80 8.54 -0.46
N HIS A 146 22.68 8.64 -1.19
CA HIS A 146 21.59 9.56 -0.89
C HIS A 146 20.58 8.95 0.07
N GLN A 147 20.17 9.76 1.05
CA GLN A 147 19.03 9.46 1.91
C GLN A 147 17.73 9.60 1.10
N GLY A 148 16.82 8.64 1.24
CA GLY A 148 15.62 8.55 0.43
C GLY A 148 15.87 7.96 -0.96
N LEU A 149 14.78 7.67 -1.68
CA LEU A 149 14.83 7.10 -3.04
C LEU A 149 14.85 8.18 -4.14
N ASN A 150 14.74 9.46 -3.78
CA ASN A 150 14.64 10.59 -4.70
C ASN A 150 13.59 10.35 -5.79
N LEU A 151 12.36 9.99 -5.38
CA LEU A 151 11.24 9.76 -6.28
C LEU A 151 10.68 11.08 -6.81
N THR A 152 10.01 11.04 -7.95
CA THR A 152 9.31 12.20 -8.50
C THR A 152 8.18 12.67 -7.60
N THR A 153 7.87 13.96 -7.67
CA THR A 153 6.79 14.58 -6.90
C THR A 153 5.45 13.88 -7.15
N ALA A 154 5.16 13.50 -8.41
CA ALA A 154 3.94 12.81 -8.78
C ALA A 154 3.80 11.43 -8.10
N VAL A 155 4.88 10.66 -7.99
CA VAL A 155 4.86 9.36 -7.30
C VAL A 155 4.68 9.55 -5.80
N ARG A 156 5.38 10.51 -5.19
CA ARG A 156 5.27 10.82 -3.75
C ARG A 156 3.86 11.30 -3.38
N ASP A 157 3.29 12.19 -4.19
CA ASP A 157 1.92 12.68 -4.03
C ASP A 157 0.88 11.56 -4.11
N GLY A 158 1.04 10.66 -5.09
CA GLY A 158 0.19 9.47 -5.24
C GLY A 158 0.31 8.50 -4.06
N ILE A 159 1.53 8.26 -3.54
CA ILE A 159 1.75 7.44 -2.35
C ILE A 159 1.05 8.05 -1.13
N LEU A 160 1.20 9.36 -0.89
CA LEU A 160 0.55 10.02 0.23
C LEU A 160 -0.97 10.01 0.10
N GLY A 161 -1.48 10.26 -1.11
CA GLY A 161 -2.89 10.50 -1.38
C GLY A 161 -3.71 9.23 -1.69
N HIS A 162 -3.12 8.02 -1.69
CA HIS A 162 -3.89 6.81 -1.97
C HIS A 162 -5.01 6.56 -0.94
N THR A 163 -4.86 7.11 0.27
CA THR A 163 -5.88 7.10 1.32
C THR A 163 -5.86 8.40 2.13
N GLY A 164 -6.80 8.56 3.08
CA GLY A 164 -6.89 9.76 3.93
C GLY A 164 -7.56 10.96 3.23
N ALA A 165 -7.31 12.17 3.74
CA ALA A 165 -7.96 13.40 3.28
C ALA A 165 -7.30 14.02 2.04
N HIS A 166 -6.00 13.78 1.82
CA HIS A 166 -5.26 14.30 0.67
C HIS A 166 -5.70 13.57 -0.61
N ILE A 167 -6.04 14.34 -1.64
CA ILE A 167 -6.40 13.81 -2.97
C ILE A 167 -5.22 14.05 -3.90
N PRO A 168 -4.70 13.01 -4.60
CA PRO A 168 -3.61 13.18 -5.53
C PRO A 168 -3.93 14.17 -6.66
N VAL A 169 -2.93 14.97 -7.02
CA VAL A 169 -3.05 15.97 -8.10
C VAL A 169 -3.18 15.28 -9.46
N THR A 170 -2.46 14.19 -9.68
CA THR A 170 -2.49 13.44 -10.94
C THR A 170 -3.67 12.47 -10.99
N LEU A 171 -4.22 12.28 -12.19
CA LEU A 171 -5.29 11.29 -12.40
C LEU A 171 -4.79 9.87 -12.11
N GLU A 172 -3.53 9.61 -12.38
CA GLU A 172 -2.86 8.34 -12.09
C GLU A 172 -2.86 8.04 -10.57
N GLY A 173 -2.60 9.04 -9.74
CA GLY A 173 -2.72 8.91 -8.28
C GLY A 173 -4.16 8.69 -7.83
N GLN A 174 -5.13 9.39 -8.45
CA GLN A 174 -6.56 9.20 -8.18
C GLN A 174 -7.04 7.79 -8.58
N ILE A 175 -6.49 7.19 -9.65
CA ILE A 175 -6.75 5.79 -10.00
C ILE A 175 -6.36 4.89 -8.83
N ILE A 176 -5.15 5.00 -8.31
CA ILE A 176 -4.67 4.12 -7.23
C ILE A 176 -5.55 4.26 -5.99
N ARG A 177 -5.99 5.46 -5.64
CA ARG A 177 -6.91 5.70 -4.52
C ARG A 177 -8.22 4.92 -4.59
N ILE A 178 -8.77 4.74 -5.79
CA ILE A 178 -10.02 3.99 -6.01
C ILE A 178 -9.72 2.50 -6.19
N VAL A 179 -8.71 2.17 -6.98
CA VAL A 179 -8.34 0.79 -7.30
C VAL A 179 -7.86 0.01 -6.08
N ASP A 180 -7.11 0.64 -5.17
CA ASP A 180 -6.76 0.02 -3.88
C ASP A 180 -8.01 -0.46 -3.14
N ARG A 181 -9.07 0.40 -3.08
CA ARG A 181 -10.35 0.04 -2.46
C ARG A 181 -11.05 -1.10 -3.18
N ILE A 182 -11.10 -1.08 -4.51
CA ILE A 182 -11.67 -2.17 -5.31
C ILE A 182 -10.91 -3.47 -5.03
N ALA A 183 -9.59 -3.41 -5.05
CA ALA A 183 -8.72 -4.56 -4.87
C ALA A 183 -8.92 -5.19 -3.48
N TYR A 184 -8.78 -4.40 -2.40
CA TYR A 184 -8.88 -5.00 -1.06
C TYR A 184 -10.28 -5.56 -0.79
N LEU A 185 -11.37 -4.90 -1.23
CA LEU A 185 -12.72 -5.42 -1.02
C LEU A 185 -12.93 -6.78 -1.69
N CYS A 186 -12.54 -6.91 -2.96
CA CYS A 186 -12.73 -8.13 -3.72
C CYS A 186 -11.80 -9.26 -3.26
N HIS A 187 -10.55 -8.92 -2.94
CA HIS A 187 -9.55 -9.88 -2.57
C HIS A 187 -9.74 -10.37 -1.12
N ASP A 188 -10.09 -9.47 -0.21
CA ASP A 188 -10.39 -9.85 1.18
C ASP A 188 -11.68 -10.68 1.26
N PHE A 189 -12.63 -10.45 0.36
CA PHE A 189 -13.81 -11.30 0.22
C PHE A 189 -13.45 -12.71 -0.24
N ASP A 190 -12.59 -12.85 -1.27
CA ASP A 190 -12.06 -14.15 -1.72
C ASP A 190 -11.34 -14.90 -0.58
N ASP A 191 -10.48 -14.19 0.15
CA ASP A 191 -9.77 -14.76 1.30
C ASP A 191 -10.73 -15.15 2.44
N ALA A 192 -11.81 -14.37 2.68
CA ALA A 192 -12.84 -14.69 3.67
C ALA A 192 -13.64 -15.94 3.29
N GLN A 193 -13.97 -16.12 2.01
CA GLN A 193 -14.60 -17.34 1.51
C GLN A 193 -13.69 -18.55 1.68
N ARG A 194 -12.40 -18.41 1.35
CA ARG A 194 -11.38 -19.45 1.53
C ARG A 194 -11.20 -19.85 2.99
N ALA A 195 -11.34 -18.89 3.90
CA ALA A 195 -11.31 -19.10 5.34
C ALA A 195 -12.62 -19.73 5.89
N GLY A 196 -13.63 -19.92 5.06
CA GLY A 196 -14.95 -20.42 5.49
C GLY A 196 -15.72 -19.44 6.38
N MET A 197 -15.38 -18.15 6.33
CA MET A 197 -16.05 -17.11 7.14
C MET A 197 -17.30 -16.55 6.46
N LEU A 198 -17.35 -16.59 5.13
CA LEU A 198 -18.44 -16.08 4.30
C LEU A 198 -18.71 -16.99 3.13
N THR A 199 -19.94 -16.91 2.60
CA THR A 199 -20.31 -17.42 1.29
C THR A 199 -20.77 -16.27 0.39
N ALA A 200 -20.80 -16.49 -0.92
CA ALA A 200 -21.24 -15.45 -1.88
C ALA A 200 -22.73 -15.12 -1.73
N GLU A 201 -23.52 -16.06 -1.24
CA GLU A 201 -24.97 -15.89 -1.00
C GLU A 201 -25.27 -14.93 0.15
N GLU A 202 -24.32 -14.75 1.08
CA GLU A 202 -24.46 -13.84 2.24
C GLU A 202 -24.24 -12.37 1.86
N LEU A 203 -23.68 -12.09 0.68
CA LEU A 203 -23.53 -10.72 0.19
C LEU A 203 -24.89 -10.02 0.09
N PRO A 204 -24.98 -8.71 0.37
CA PRO A 204 -26.17 -7.92 0.11
C PRO A 204 -26.69 -8.11 -1.31
N PHE A 205 -28.01 -8.11 -1.46
CA PHE A 205 -28.64 -8.33 -2.77
C PHE A 205 -28.14 -7.34 -3.83
N GLU A 206 -28.03 -6.06 -3.48
CA GLU A 206 -27.56 -5.00 -4.37
C GLU A 206 -26.13 -5.23 -4.84
N VAL A 207 -25.26 -5.74 -3.96
CA VAL A 207 -23.87 -6.09 -4.31
C VAL A 207 -23.82 -7.22 -5.32
N ARG A 208 -24.63 -8.27 -5.11
CA ARG A 208 -24.70 -9.41 -6.03
C ARG A 208 -25.25 -9.02 -7.40
N GLU A 209 -26.29 -8.19 -7.43
CA GLU A 209 -26.91 -7.72 -8.67
C GLU A 209 -25.99 -6.80 -9.49
N HIS A 210 -25.29 -5.86 -8.84
CA HIS A 210 -24.43 -4.91 -9.54
C HIS A 210 -23.05 -5.48 -9.88
N PHE A 211 -22.44 -6.27 -8.96
CA PHE A 211 -21.05 -6.69 -9.09
C PHE A 211 -20.89 -8.18 -9.36
N GLY A 212 -21.97 -8.97 -9.20
CA GLY A 212 -21.88 -10.42 -9.27
C GLY A 212 -21.39 -11.06 -7.98
N MET A 213 -20.98 -12.32 -8.07
CA MET A 213 -20.68 -13.16 -6.91
C MET A 213 -19.22 -13.66 -6.87
N THR A 214 -18.40 -13.26 -7.82
CA THR A 214 -17.00 -13.65 -7.90
C THR A 214 -16.09 -12.43 -7.87
N PRO A 215 -14.86 -12.53 -7.31
CA PRO A 215 -13.90 -11.43 -7.33
C PRO A 215 -13.68 -10.85 -8.73
N SER A 216 -13.60 -11.70 -9.74
CA SER A 216 -13.41 -11.28 -11.13
C SER A 216 -14.58 -10.44 -11.66
N SER A 217 -15.84 -10.89 -11.45
CA SER A 217 -17.01 -10.12 -11.88
C SER A 217 -17.12 -8.78 -11.15
N MET A 218 -16.82 -8.76 -9.84
CA MET A 218 -16.85 -7.56 -9.02
C MET A 218 -15.83 -6.52 -9.50
N ILE A 219 -14.57 -6.94 -9.70
CA ILE A 219 -13.52 -6.06 -10.22
C ILE A 219 -13.89 -5.52 -11.58
N THR A 220 -14.37 -6.39 -12.49
CA THR A 220 -14.77 -5.99 -13.85
C THR A 220 -15.86 -4.93 -13.81
N ALA A 221 -16.94 -5.15 -13.06
CA ALA A 221 -18.06 -4.21 -12.98
C ALA A 221 -17.63 -2.83 -12.47
N MET A 222 -16.83 -2.79 -11.40
CA MET A 222 -16.36 -1.53 -10.83
C MET A 222 -15.33 -0.81 -11.72
N VAL A 223 -14.45 -1.56 -12.38
CA VAL A 223 -13.46 -1.00 -13.30
C VAL A 223 -14.11 -0.46 -14.58
N GLU A 224 -15.06 -1.18 -15.17
CA GLU A 224 -15.80 -0.70 -16.34
C GLU A 224 -16.59 0.58 -16.05
N ASP A 225 -17.22 0.66 -14.89
CA ASP A 225 -17.94 1.88 -14.46
C ASP A 225 -16.95 3.04 -14.30
N MET A 226 -15.85 2.83 -13.57
CA MET A 226 -14.82 3.87 -13.37
C MET A 226 -14.26 4.37 -14.70
N VAL A 227 -13.97 3.49 -15.65
CA VAL A 227 -13.49 3.87 -16.99
C VAL A 227 -14.56 4.68 -17.73
N ARG A 228 -15.80 4.23 -17.73
CA ARG A 228 -16.90 4.94 -18.39
C ARG A 228 -17.11 6.35 -17.84
N GLU A 229 -17.10 6.47 -16.51
CA GLU A 229 -17.34 7.75 -15.84
C GLU A 229 -16.16 8.73 -15.93
N SER A 230 -14.95 8.23 -16.16
CA SER A 230 -13.73 9.05 -16.19
C SER A 230 -13.21 9.35 -17.60
N LEU A 231 -13.74 8.68 -18.63
CA LEU A 231 -13.22 8.80 -20.01
C LEU A 231 -13.29 10.26 -20.50
N ASP A 232 -12.16 10.77 -20.96
CA ASP A 232 -11.96 12.12 -21.47
C ASP A 232 -12.36 13.26 -20.49
N LYS A 233 -12.34 12.98 -19.18
CA LYS A 233 -12.61 13.95 -18.10
C LYS A 233 -11.32 14.23 -17.28
N PRO A 234 -11.21 15.42 -16.66
CA PRO A 234 -10.09 15.79 -15.79
C PRO A 234 -10.25 15.28 -14.34
N VAL A 235 -10.92 14.15 -14.14
CA VAL A 235 -11.21 13.54 -12.82
C VAL A 235 -11.42 12.05 -12.98
N ILE A 236 -11.00 11.30 -11.98
CA ILE A 236 -11.34 9.87 -11.86
C ILE A 236 -12.55 9.75 -10.92
N SER A 237 -13.62 9.12 -11.42
CA SER A 237 -14.86 8.98 -10.68
C SER A 237 -15.56 7.65 -11.02
N MET A 238 -16.54 7.32 -10.21
CA MET A 238 -17.48 6.23 -10.43
C MET A 238 -18.91 6.81 -10.47
N SER A 239 -19.87 6.09 -11.04
CA SER A 239 -21.26 6.49 -10.97
C SER A 239 -21.76 6.44 -9.51
N ALA A 240 -22.74 7.27 -9.17
CA ALA A 240 -23.28 7.33 -7.82
C ALA A 240 -23.83 5.97 -7.34
N ASP A 241 -24.44 5.19 -8.23
CA ASP A 241 -25.01 3.89 -7.91
C ASP A 241 -23.91 2.87 -7.58
N VAL A 242 -22.83 2.84 -8.37
CA VAL A 242 -21.67 1.95 -8.13
C VAL A 242 -20.93 2.36 -6.88
N GLU A 243 -20.73 3.67 -6.63
CA GLU A 243 -20.11 4.16 -5.41
C GLU A 243 -20.93 3.79 -4.17
N MET A 244 -22.24 3.94 -4.21
CA MET A 244 -23.16 3.56 -3.13
C MET A 244 -23.09 2.04 -2.87
N THR A 245 -23.13 1.23 -3.92
CA THR A 245 -23.06 -0.24 -3.80
C THR A 245 -21.70 -0.69 -3.28
N MET A 246 -20.60 -0.06 -3.71
CA MET A 246 -19.26 -0.33 -3.18
C MET A 246 -19.16 0.03 -1.69
N ASN A 247 -19.80 1.13 -1.25
CA ASN A 247 -19.84 1.48 0.16
C ASN A 247 -20.69 0.49 0.98
N LEU A 248 -21.78 -0.04 0.43
CA LEU A 248 -22.56 -1.12 1.05
C LEU A 248 -21.71 -2.40 1.19
N PHE A 249 -20.98 -2.77 0.16
CA PHE A 249 -20.06 -3.91 0.19
C PHE A 249 -18.98 -3.71 1.25
N ARG A 250 -18.41 -2.52 1.34
CA ARG A 250 -17.42 -2.16 2.37
C ARG A 250 -18.00 -2.30 3.78
N GLN A 251 -19.21 -1.80 4.04
CA GLN A 251 -19.87 -1.94 5.34
C GLN A 251 -20.11 -3.39 5.70
N PHE A 252 -20.53 -4.20 4.73
CA PHE A 252 -20.71 -5.64 4.90
C PHE A 252 -19.39 -6.32 5.30
N MET A 253 -18.30 -6.04 4.60
CA MET A 253 -16.97 -6.58 4.91
C MET A 253 -16.47 -6.12 6.29
N PHE A 254 -16.69 -4.85 6.65
CA PHE A 254 -16.34 -4.37 7.98
C PHE A 254 -17.02 -5.16 9.09
N LYS A 255 -18.33 -5.38 8.98
CA LYS A 255 -19.13 -6.07 9.98
C LYS A 255 -18.78 -7.56 10.07
N ASN A 256 -18.66 -8.24 8.94
CA ASN A 256 -18.63 -9.71 8.88
C ASN A 256 -17.21 -10.29 8.79
N VAL A 257 -16.22 -9.49 8.36
CA VAL A 257 -14.82 -9.92 8.23
C VAL A 257 -13.93 -9.15 9.19
N TYR A 258 -13.77 -7.82 8.97
CA TYR A 258 -12.75 -7.07 9.71
C TYR A 258 -13.07 -6.95 11.21
N LEU A 259 -14.32 -6.96 11.64
CA LEU A 259 -14.74 -6.94 13.04
C LEU A 259 -15.25 -8.30 13.54
N ALA A 260 -15.04 -9.37 12.77
CA ALA A 260 -15.53 -10.70 13.14
C ALA A 260 -14.95 -11.17 14.49
N PRO A 261 -15.79 -11.72 15.39
CA PRO A 261 -15.35 -12.21 16.71
C PRO A 261 -14.21 -13.23 16.62
N ALA A 262 -14.18 -14.04 15.57
CA ALA A 262 -13.15 -15.06 15.34
C ALA A 262 -11.73 -14.47 15.23
N LEU A 263 -11.59 -13.24 14.73
CA LEU A 263 -10.29 -12.57 14.56
C LEU A 263 -9.83 -11.78 15.79
N ILE A 264 -10.73 -11.53 16.76
CA ILE A 264 -10.42 -10.70 17.93
C ILE A 264 -9.26 -11.25 18.77
N PRO A 265 -9.17 -12.57 19.07
CA PRO A 265 -8.08 -13.08 19.90
C PRO A 265 -6.69 -12.83 19.30
N ASP A 266 -6.53 -13.08 17.99
CA ASP A 266 -5.22 -12.93 17.36
C ASP A 266 -4.87 -11.44 17.12
N ARG A 267 -5.85 -10.58 16.86
CA ARG A 267 -5.67 -9.13 16.83
C ARG A 267 -5.20 -8.57 18.17
N LYS A 268 -5.78 -9.04 19.28
CA LYS A 268 -5.33 -8.64 20.62
C LYS A 268 -3.86 -9.04 20.86
N LYS A 269 -3.48 -10.27 20.48
CA LYS A 269 -2.10 -10.75 20.60
C LYS A 269 -1.15 -9.90 19.74
N ALA A 270 -1.50 -9.64 18.48
CA ALA A 270 -0.70 -8.83 17.56
C ALA A 270 -0.53 -7.39 18.07
N SER A 271 -1.61 -6.75 18.53
CA SER A 271 -1.55 -5.43 19.16
C SER A 271 -0.63 -5.44 20.40
N HIS A 272 -0.70 -6.49 21.22
CA HIS A 272 0.16 -6.66 22.39
C HIS A 272 1.63 -6.76 21.99
N VAL A 273 1.96 -7.53 20.95
CA VAL A 273 3.33 -7.64 20.43
C VAL A 273 3.86 -6.27 20.03
N VAL A 274 3.12 -5.49 19.22
CA VAL A 274 3.56 -4.18 18.76
C VAL A 274 3.75 -3.20 19.90
N LYS A 275 2.79 -3.11 20.83
CA LYS A 275 2.87 -2.20 21.99
C LYS A 275 4.05 -2.51 22.91
N ASN A 276 4.28 -3.79 23.19
CA ASN A 276 5.42 -4.18 24.03
C ASN A 276 6.76 -3.92 23.34
N LEU A 277 6.89 -4.23 22.05
CA LEU A 277 8.13 -3.90 21.32
C LEU A 277 8.38 -2.40 21.30
N PHE A 278 7.34 -1.58 21.07
CA PHE A 278 7.48 -0.13 21.14
C PHE A 278 7.97 0.31 22.53
N THR A 279 7.36 -0.18 23.62
CA THR A 279 7.79 0.16 24.99
C THR A 279 9.21 -0.31 25.25
N HIS A 280 9.58 -1.53 24.84
CA HIS A 280 10.93 -2.04 24.99
C HIS A 280 11.98 -1.13 24.33
N PHE A 281 11.77 -0.74 23.08
CA PHE A 281 12.71 0.11 22.36
C PHE A 281 12.70 1.56 22.84
N MET A 282 11.65 2.03 23.51
CA MET A 282 11.67 3.31 24.22
C MET A 282 12.59 3.26 25.47
N GLU A 283 12.68 2.12 26.13
CA GLU A 283 13.53 1.90 27.30
C GLU A 283 14.95 1.48 26.90
N TYR A 284 15.09 0.67 25.86
CA TYR A 284 16.36 0.07 25.39
C TYR A 284 16.56 0.31 23.88
N PRO A 285 16.80 1.55 23.45
CA PRO A 285 16.89 1.88 22.02
C PRO A 285 18.10 1.23 21.32
N ASP A 286 19.16 0.92 22.05
CA ASP A 286 20.34 0.24 21.52
C ASP A 286 20.08 -1.21 21.06
N ASP A 287 18.95 -1.80 21.47
CA ASP A 287 18.51 -3.12 21.03
C ASP A 287 17.90 -3.10 19.60
N MET A 288 17.79 -1.92 18.97
CA MET A 288 17.31 -1.80 17.61
C MET A 288 18.38 -2.24 16.60
N GLU A 289 18.34 -3.50 16.15
CA GLU A 289 19.31 -4.03 15.18
C GLU A 289 19.26 -3.29 13.83
N GLY A 290 20.44 -2.95 13.32
CA GLY A 290 20.60 -2.30 12.00
C GLY A 290 20.31 -0.81 11.96
N CYS A 291 20.04 -0.18 13.09
CA CYS A 291 20.13 1.27 13.26
C CYS A 291 21.60 1.71 13.38
N GLU A 292 21.89 2.99 13.09
CA GLU A 292 23.23 3.52 13.27
C GLU A 292 23.62 3.40 14.75
N THR A 293 24.57 2.49 15.04
CA THR A 293 25.12 2.32 16.38
C THR A 293 25.82 3.61 16.81
N GLY A 294 25.48 4.11 17.99
CA GLY A 294 26.16 5.27 18.57
C GLY A 294 25.47 6.63 18.39
N LYS A 295 24.18 6.65 18.04
CA LYS A 295 23.36 7.84 18.25
C LYS A 295 23.30 8.14 19.74
N GLU A 296 23.69 9.35 20.16
CA GLU A 296 23.60 9.81 21.57
C GLU A 296 22.13 9.82 22.07
N PHE A 297 21.15 9.91 21.17
CA PHE A 297 19.73 10.00 21.50
C PHE A 297 18.83 9.48 20.36
N TYR A 298 17.88 8.61 20.69
CA TYR A 298 16.81 8.18 19.80
C TYR A 298 15.50 8.89 20.16
N SER A 299 14.89 9.52 19.17
CA SER A 299 13.57 10.13 19.33
C SER A 299 12.46 9.07 19.32
N THR A 300 11.28 9.41 19.87
CA THR A 300 10.06 8.57 19.72
C THR A 300 9.79 8.24 18.25
N ARG A 301 10.09 9.15 17.33
CA ARG A 301 9.91 8.92 15.90
C ARG A 301 10.83 7.85 15.34
N ASP A 302 12.07 7.79 15.78
CA ASP A 302 13.02 6.72 15.38
C ASP A 302 12.49 5.34 15.81
N ILE A 303 11.92 5.24 17.02
CA ILE A 303 11.32 4.01 17.54
C ILE A 303 10.10 3.62 16.71
N VAL A 304 9.23 4.58 16.39
CA VAL A 304 8.07 4.34 15.50
C VAL A 304 8.53 3.83 14.14
N ASP A 305 9.53 4.45 13.53
CA ASP A 305 10.07 4.05 12.23
C ASP A 305 10.61 2.63 12.26
N TYR A 306 11.34 2.29 13.32
CA TYR A 306 11.88 0.94 13.50
C TYR A 306 10.76 -0.10 13.64
N VAL A 307 9.83 0.10 14.56
CA VAL A 307 8.72 -0.83 14.83
C VAL A 307 7.82 -0.97 13.61
N ALA A 308 7.48 0.13 12.93
CA ALA A 308 6.71 0.10 11.69
C ALA A 308 7.44 -0.65 10.56
N GLY A 309 8.77 -0.57 10.53
CA GLY A 309 9.61 -1.27 9.57
C GLY A 309 9.74 -2.78 9.75
N LEU A 310 9.33 -3.34 10.89
CA LEU A 310 9.40 -4.78 11.15
C LEU A 310 8.44 -5.57 10.24
N THR A 311 8.78 -6.83 9.99
CA THR A 311 7.83 -7.81 9.43
C THR A 311 7.12 -8.53 10.58
N ASP A 312 5.98 -9.17 10.31
CA ASP A 312 5.21 -9.92 11.31
C ASP A 312 6.05 -10.97 12.01
N GLN A 313 6.78 -11.76 11.21
CA GLN A 313 7.64 -12.83 11.73
C GLN A 313 8.79 -12.28 12.59
N TYR A 314 9.39 -11.18 12.16
CA TYR A 314 10.49 -10.57 12.89
C TYR A 314 10.01 -9.90 14.19
N ALA A 315 8.84 -9.28 14.18
CA ALA A 315 8.21 -8.76 15.39
C ALA A 315 7.91 -9.88 16.40
N ILE A 316 7.37 -11.02 15.95
CA ILE A 316 7.15 -12.18 16.80
C ILE A 316 8.48 -12.74 17.37
N LYS A 317 9.53 -12.80 16.52
CA LYS A 317 10.86 -13.25 16.96
C LYS A 317 11.41 -12.35 18.08
N LEU A 318 11.38 -11.01 17.87
CA LEU A 318 11.85 -10.04 18.87
C LEU A 318 11.01 -10.08 20.16
N PHE A 319 9.69 -10.20 20.03
CA PHE A 319 8.82 -10.36 21.18
C PHE A 319 9.16 -11.60 22.01
N LYS A 320 9.41 -12.73 21.35
CA LYS A 320 9.87 -13.95 22.05
C LYS A 320 11.21 -13.73 22.75
N GLN A 321 12.14 -13.05 22.08
CA GLN A 321 13.49 -12.77 22.62
C GLN A 321 13.44 -11.95 23.90
N TYR A 322 12.60 -10.92 23.95
CA TYR A 322 12.59 -9.98 25.07
C TYR A 322 11.57 -10.30 26.16
N TYR A 323 10.50 -11.00 25.83
CA TYR A 323 9.37 -11.22 26.76
C TYR A 323 9.11 -12.68 27.14
N ILE A 324 9.74 -13.63 26.46
CA ILE A 324 9.59 -15.05 26.80
C ILE A 324 10.91 -15.57 27.38
N PRO A 325 10.93 -16.05 28.63
CA PRO A 325 12.13 -16.64 29.22
C PRO A 325 12.66 -17.80 28.41
N ASN A 326 13.97 -17.88 28.18
CA ASN A 326 14.62 -19.05 27.62
C ASN A 326 14.66 -20.16 28.69
N ILE A 327 13.89 -21.21 28.49
CA ILE A 327 13.99 -22.43 29.35
C ILE A 327 15.19 -23.21 28.81
N THR A 328 16.39 -22.91 29.31
CA THR A 328 17.54 -23.80 29.21
C THR A 328 17.48 -24.80 30.35
N LEU A 329 17.13 -26.05 30.03
CA LEU A 329 17.35 -27.21 30.91
C LEU A 329 18.78 -27.70 30.74
#